data_3f27a1e98761433abaad9f485b122d1f
#
_entry.id   3f27a1e98761433abaad9f485b122d1f
#
_cell.length_a   1.000
_cell.length_b   1.000
_cell.length_c   1.000
_cell.angle_alpha   90.00
_cell.angle_beta   90.00
_cell.angle_gamma   90.00
#
_symmetry.space_group_name_H-M   'P 1'
#
loop_
_entity.id
_entity.type
_entity.pdbx_description
1 polymer ?
#
loop_
_entity_poly.entity_id
_entity_poly.type
_entity_poly.pdbx_seq_one_letter_code
_entity_poly.pdbx_strand_id
1 'polypeptide(L)'
;MAMNDIPVSIIAAVARNGIIGSEGTMPWQLSTDLRRFKALTLGKPVVMGRLTFESIGRPLPGRENFVVSRRQGYRPERVTVVASLEAAIAEARSAARRTGAGEVFVIGGGAIYEAALPLVDRLHITHVAAEPEGDTRFPAIDPAAWVRVAEEHVPAGERDTAATLYAVYERAGDAASR
;
A
#
# COMPACT_ATOMS: atom_id res chain seq x y z
N MET A 1 6.70 12.48 -21.49
CA MET A 1 6.26 11.24 -20.90
C MET A 1 7.29 10.70 -19.91
N ALA A 2 6.85 10.30 -18.78
CA ALA A 2 7.73 9.84 -17.72
C ALA A 2 8.04 8.34 -17.83
N MET A 3 8.55 7.91 -19.00
CA MET A 3 8.88 6.50 -19.26
C MET A 3 9.84 5.91 -18.25
N ASN A 4 10.71 6.76 -17.69
CA ASN A 4 11.69 6.35 -16.71
C ASN A 4 11.33 6.79 -15.30
N ASP A 5 10.09 7.20 -15.10
CA ASP A 5 9.68 7.59 -13.75
C ASP A 5 9.43 6.35 -12.91
N ILE A 6 9.74 6.48 -11.62
CA ILE A 6 9.62 5.39 -10.67
C ILE A 6 8.14 5.09 -10.45
N PRO A 7 7.69 3.83 -10.63
CA PRO A 7 6.29 3.50 -10.41
C PRO A 7 5.91 3.68 -8.96
N VAL A 8 4.67 4.11 -8.77
CA VAL A 8 4.04 4.22 -7.46
C VAL A 8 2.97 3.14 -7.37
N SER A 9 3.04 2.34 -6.32
CA SER A 9 2.15 1.19 -6.14
C SER A 9 1.39 1.32 -4.83
N ILE A 10 0.14 0.84 -4.83
CA ILE A 10 -0.57 0.55 -3.60
C ILE A 10 -0.21 -0.87 -3.18
N ILE A 11 -0.04 -1.09 -1.88
CA ILE A 11 0.05 -2.43 -1.29
C ILE A 11 -0.98 -2.54 -0.17
N ALA A 12 -1.84 -3.56 -0.25
CA ALA A 12 -2.95 -3.73 0.70
C ALA A 12 -3.36 -5.19 0.81
N ALA A 13 -3.87 -5.57 1.98
CA ALA A 13 -4.56 -6.84 2.18
C ALA A 13 -6.06 -6.53 2.29
N VAL A 14 -6.89 -7.20 1.48
CA VAL A 14 -8.31 -6.88 1.32
C VAL A 14 -9.13 -8.17 1.43
N ALA A 15 -10.12 -8.18 2.32
CA ALA A 15 -11.06 -9.30 2.47
C ALA A 15 -11.99 -9.40 1.27
N ARG A 16 -12.68 -10.55 1.14
CA ARG A 16 -13.67 -10.77 0.08
C ARG A 16 -14.76 -9.71 0.05
N ASN A 17 -15.17 -9.21 1.22
CA ASN A 17 -16.18 -8.16 1.34
C ASN A 17 -15.61 -6.74 1.25
N GLY A 18 -14.33 -6.60 0.91
CA GLY A 18 -13.66 -5.31 0.76
C GLY A 18 -13.11 -4.72 2.05
N ILE A 19 -13.31 -5.35 3.18
CA ILE A 19 -12.85 -4.85 4.48
C ILE A 19 -11.34 -4.92 4.57
N ILE A 20 -10.73 -3.84 5.09
CA ILE A 20 -9.29 -3.74 5.32
C ILE A 20 -8.96 -3.35 6.76
N GLY A 21 -9.93 -2.88 7.54
CA GLY A 21 -9.71 -2.47 8.91
C GLY A 21 -10.96 -2.53 9.75
N SER A 22 -10.74 -2.68 11.05
CA SER A 22 -11.77 -2.65 12.07
C SER A 22 -11.18 -2.01 13.32
N GLU A 23 -11.81 -0.92 13.80
CA GLU A 23 -11.39 -0.21 15.02
C GLU A 23 -9.89 0.17 15.01
N GLY A 24 -9.38 0.62 13.86
CA GLY A 24 -7.98 1.06 13.70
C GLY A 24 -6.96 -0.06 13.56
N THR A 25 -7.39 -1.31 13.50
CA THR A 25 -6.52 -2.48 13.33
C THR A 25 -7.00 -3.35 12.17
N MET A 26 -6.16 -4.30 11.75
CA MET A 26 -6.57 -5.29 10.76
C MET A 26 -7.34 -6.42 11.46
N PRO A 27 -8.45 -6.92 10.86
CA PRO A 27 -9.30 -7.93 11.50
C PRO A 27 -8.76 -9.36 11.35
N TRP A 28 -7.52 -9.53 10.94
CA TRP A 28 -6.86 -10.83 10.76
C TRP A 28 -5.41 -10.76 11.20
N GLN A 29 -4.81 -11.94 11.31
CA GLN A 29 -3.38 -12.10 11.50
C GLN A 29 -2.84 -12.88 10.29
N LEU A 30 -1.94 -12.29 9.53
CA LEU A 30 -1.38 -12.86 8.30
C LEU A 30 0.14 -12.72 8.33
N SER A 31 0.79 -13.57 9.07
CA SER A 31 2.25 -13.53 9.26
C SER A 31 3.01 -13.69 7.95
N THR A 32 2.53 -14.59 7.07
CA THR A 32 3.13 -14.82 5.75
C THR A 32 3.04 -13.56 4.89
N ASP A 33 1.89 -12.88 4.91
CA ASP A 33 1.69 -11.65 4.16
C ASP A 33 2.53 -10.50 4.70
N LEU A 34 2.69 -10.41 6.01
CA LEU A 34 3.55 -9.40 6.63
C LEU A 34 5.01 -9.57 6.21
N ARG A 35 5.48 -10.80 6.07
CA ARG A 35 6.83 -11.07 5.55
C ARG A 35 6.96 -10.61 4.09
N ARG A 36 5.93 -10.86 3.27
CA ARG A 36 5.90 -10.38 1.88
C ARG A 36 5.91 -8.85 1.83
N PHE A 37 5.08 -8.21 2.64
CA PHE A 37 5.05 -6.75 2.76
C PHE A 37 6.43 -6.19 3.06
N LYS A 38 7.11 -6.76 4.05
CA LYS A 38 8.46 -6.33 4.41
C LYS A 38 9.43 -6.53 3.26
N ALA A 39 9.40 -7.69 2.62
CA ALA A 39 10.31 -8.00 1.50
C ALA A 39 10.10 -7.06 0.31
N LEU A 40 8.85 -6.72 -0.01
CA LEU A 40 8.53 -5.84 -1.12
C LEU A 40 8.92 -4.38 -0.85
N THR A 41 8.73 -3.92 0.38
CA THR A 41 8.89 -2.50 0.72
C THR A 41 10.29 -2.13 1.25
N LEU A 42 11.06 -3.10 1.72
CA LEU A 42 12.36 -2.84 2.33
C LEU A 42 13.28 -2.09 1.36
N GLY A 43 13.89 -1.01 1.83
CA GLY A 43 14.76 -0.17 1.01
C GLY A 43 14.03 0.80 0.09
N LYS A 44 12.70 0.86 0.17
CA LYS A 44 11.87 1.71 -0.71
C LYS A 44 11.06 2.71 0.10
N PRO A 45 10.77 3.90 -0.46
CA PRO A 45 9.93 4.86 0.23
C PRO A 45 8.51 4.33 0.44
N VAL A 46 7.93 4.61 1.60
CA VAL A 46 6.54 4.27 1.93
C VAL A 46 5.78 5.55 2.27
N VAL A 47 4.56 5.63 1.76
CA VAL A 47 3.65 6.77 1.95
C VAL A 47 2.42 6.28 2.71
N MET A 48 2.02 6.98 3.76
CA MET A 48 0.90 6.59 4.61
C MET A 48 0.18 7.80 5.17
N GLY A 49 -1.04 7.61 5.60
CA GLY A 49 -1.76 8.61 6.36
C GLY A 49 -1.33 8.63 7.82
N ARG A 50 -1.64 9.73 8.51
CA ARG A 50 -1.28 9.92 9.94
C ARG A 50 -1.82 8.80 10.83
N LEU A 51 -3.09 8.40 10.65
CA LEU A 51 -3.71 7.37 11.49
C LEU A 51 -3.03 6.01 11.31
N THR A 52 -2.61 5.69 10.10
CA THR A 52 -1.85 4.46 9.84
C THR A 52 -0.49 4.51 10.54
N PHE A 53 0.20 5.65 10.45
CA PHE A 53 1.47 5.81 11.15
C PHE A 53 1.30 5.64 12.67
N GLU A 54 0.28 6.25 13.23
CA GLU A 54 0.00 6.15 14.68
C GLU A 54 -0.36 4.72 15.08
N SER A 55 -1.07 4.00 14.22
CA SER A 55 -1.40 2.59 14.45
C SER A 55 -0.15 1.70 14.44
N ILE A 56 0.79 1.95 13.54
CA ILE A 56 2.07 1.23 13.51
C ILE A 56 2.91 1.60 14.74
N GLY A 57 2.86 2.86 15.16
CA GLY A 57 3.49 3.35 16.39
C GLY A 57 4.95 3.77 16.25
N ARG A 58 5.57 3.54 15.10
CA ARG A 58 6.97 3.90 14.84
C ARG A 58 7.23 3.94 13.33
N PRO A 59 8.29 4.63 12.87
CA PRO A 59 8.70 4.52 11.48
C PRO A 59 9.04 3.08 11.11
N LEU A 60 8.68 2.67 9.90
CA LEU A 60 9.07 1.36 9.39
C LEU A 60 10.58 1.36 9.13
N PRO A 61 11.34 0.45 9.77
CA PRO A 61 12.80 0.47 9.64
C PRO A 61 13.25 0.05 8.23
N GLY A 62 14.37 0.63 7.79
CA GLY A 62 14.96 0.33 6.47
C GLY A 62 14.18 0.93 5.31
N ARG A 63 13.27 1.85 5.56
CA ARG A 63 12.45 2.52 4.56
C ARG A 63 12.34 4.00 4.91
N GLU A 64 12.27 4.86 3.92
CA GLU A 64 12.00 6.27 4.16
C GLU A 64 10.48 6.46 4.27
N ASN A 65 10.02 7.01 5.39
CA ASN A 65 8.61 7.10 5.74
C ASN A 65 8.09 8.51 5.48
N PHE A 66 7.04 8.61 4.65
CA PHE A 66 6.33 9.85 4.34
C PHE A 66 4.93 9.74 4.91
N VAL A 67 4.54 10.69 5.75
CA VAL A 67 3.24 10.71 6.42
C VAL A 67 2.44 11.90 5.92
N VAL A 68 1.27 11.65 5.36
CA VAL A 68 0.37 12.70 4.89
C VAL A 68 -0.45 13.21 6.07
N SER A 69 -0.32 14.50 6.37
CA SER A 69 -1.08 15.14 7.44
C SER A 69 -1.10 16.65 7.24
N ARG A 70 -2.28 17.26 7.47
CA ARG A 70 -2.43 18.72 7.50
C ARG A 70 -2.37 19.30 8.91
N ARG A 71 -2.14 18.44 9.92
CA ARG A 71 -2.09 18.89 11.31
C ARG A 71 -0.85 19.75 11.51
N GLN A 72 -1.06 20.99 11.95
CA GLN A 72 0.04 21.92 12.23
C GLN A 72 0.88 21.43 13.40
N GLY A 73 2.20 21.53 13.28
CA GLY A 73 3.12 21.12 14.33
C GLY A 73 3.31 19.62 14.47
N TYR A 74 2.66 18.82 13.63
CA TYR A 74 2.82 17.37 13.67
C TYR A 74 4.15 16.97 13.02
N ARG A 75 5.12 16.57 13.84
CA ARG A 75 6.49 16.27 13.41
C ARG A 75 7.08 15.08 14.17
N PRO A 76 6.56 13.87 13.96
CA PRO A 76 7.19 12.70 14.58
C PRO A 76 8.62 12.53 14.08
N GLU A 77 9.47 11.95 14.94
CA GLU A 77 10.86 11.73 14.60
C GLU A 77 11.03 10.71 13.46
N ARG A 78 12.01 10.95 12.62
CA ARG A 78 12.45 10.05 11.55
C ARG A 78 11.39 9.76 10.48
N VAL A 79 10.42 10.67 10.33
CA VAL A 79 9.48 10.66 9.22
C VAL A 79 9.42 12.03 8.58
N THR A 80 9.02 12.09 7.33
CA THR A 80 8.75 13.34 6.62
C THR A 80 7.24 13.53 6.56
N VAL A 81 6.74 14.60 7.17
CA VAL A 81 5.31 14.94 7.12
C VAL A 81 5.06 15.83 5.92
N VAL A 82 4.08 15.48 5.11
CA VAL A 82 3.72 16.20 3.88
C VAL A 82 2.24 16.51 3.90
N ALA A 83 1.85 17.70 3.47
CA ALA A 83 0.47 18.18 3.61
C ALA A 83 -0.53 17.55 2.64
N SER A 84 -0.07 16.94 1.54
CA SER A 84 -0.95 16.31 0.55
C SER A 84 -0.37 15.00 0.05
N LEU A 85 -1.24 14.11 -0.42
CA LEU A 85 -0.82 12.84 -1.00
C LEU A 85 0.03 13.05 -2.25
N GLU A 86 -0.37 13.97 -3.12
CA GLU A 86 0.36 14.27 -4.36
C GLU A 86 1.77 14.75 -4.07
N ALA A 87 1.93 15.63 -3.09
CA ALA A 87 3.24 16.12 -2.67
C ALA A 87 4.07 15.01 -2.03
N ALA A 88 3.44 14.15 -1.23
CA ALA A 88 4.12 13.01 -0.62
C ALA A 88 4.64 12.03 -1.68
N ILE A 89 3.84 11.75 -2.70
CA ILE A 89 4.26 10.89 -3.81
C ILE A 89 5.44 11.52 -4.56
N ALA A 90 5.40 12.82 -4.82
CA ALA A 90 6.49 13.51 -5.51
C ALA A 90 7.79 13.46 -4.70
N GLU A 91 7.71 13.70 -3.40
CA GLU A 91 8.89 13.60 -2.52
C GLU A 91 9.41 12.17 -2.40
N ALA A 92 8.51 11.20 -2.33
CA ALA A 92 8.88 9.78 -2.27
C ALA A 92 9.58 9.34 -3.56
N ARG A 93 9.10 9.79 -4.72
CA ARG A 93 9.80 9.54 -6.00
C ARG A 93 11.19 10.15 -6.02
N SER A 94 11.34 11.37 -5.53
CA SER A 94 12.66 12.01 -5.41
C SER A 94 13.59 11.19 -4.51
N ALA A 95 13.08 10.72 -3.40
CA ALA A 95 13.85 9.85 -2.49
C ALA A 95 14.26 8.55 -3.19
N ALA A 96 13.35 7.95 -3.94
CA ALA A 96 13.64 6.72 -4.68
C ALA A 96 14.72 6.91 -5.73
N ARG A 97 14.68 8.03 -6.47
CA ARG A 97 15.73 8.36 -7.45
C ARG A 97 17.08 8.53 -6.76
N ARG A 98 17.11 9.20 -5.61
CA ARG A 98 18.34 9.46 -4.85
C ARG A 98 18.97 8.17 -4.33
N THR A 99 18.15 7.20 -3.91
CA THR A 99 18.63 5.97 -3.29
C THR A 99 18.72 4.79 -4.27
N GLY A 100 18.24 4.95 -5.50
CA GLY A 100 18.19 3.86 -6.48
C GLY A 100 17.03 2.89 -6.25
N ALA A 101 16.04 3.22 -5.43
CA ALA A 101 14.86 2.37 -5.24
C ALA A 101 14.00 2.35 -6.50
N GLY A 102 13.48 1.19 -6.85
CA GLY A 102 12.74 0.98 -8.09
C GLY A 102 11.23 1.17 -7.98
N GLU A 103 10.72 1.51 -6.81
CA GLU A 103 9.27 1.58 -6.57
C GLU A 103 8.99 2.40 -5.31
N VAL A 104 7.84 3.08 -5.27
CA VAL A 104 7.30 3.76 -4.10
C VAL A 104 6.01 3.04 -3.70
N PHE A 105 5.79 2.81 -2.41
CA PHE A 105 4.61 2.10 -1.92
C PHE A 105 3.70 3.01 -1.09
N VAL A 106 2.42 3.04 -1.44
CA VAL A 106 1.36 3.65 -0.64
C VAL A 106 0.74 2.55 0.21
N ILE A 107 0.79 2.71 1.53
CA ILE A 107 0.50 1.61 2.46
C ILE A 107 -0.78 1.80 3.30
N GLY A 108 -1.54 2.85 3.05
CA GLY A 108 -2.86 3.03 3.68
C GLY A 108 -2.97 4.31 4.51
N GLY A 109 -4.06 4.49 5.19
CA GLY A 109 -5.21 3.60 5.25
C GLY A 109 -6.29 3.87 4.21
N GLY A 110 -7.54 3.59 4.57
CA GLY A 110 -8.65 3.62 3.63
C GLY A 110 -8.79 4.91 2.84
N ALA A 111 -8.76 6.06 3.49
CA ALA A 111 -8.86 7.36 2.81
C ALA A 111 -7.66 7.61 1.88
N ILE A 112 -6.48 7.17 2.27
CA ILE A 112 -5.26 7.30 1.44
C ILE A 112 -5.36 6.37 0.23
N TYR A 113 -5.83 5.14 0.39
CA TYR A 113 -6.03 4.22 -0.74
C TYR A 113 -7.03 4.78 -1.74
N GLU A 114 -8.14 5.32 -1.26
CA GLU A 114 -9.15 5.92 -2.13
C GLU A 114 -8.59 7.09 -2.94
N ALA A 115 -7.86 7.98 -2.29
CA ALA A 115 -7.23 9.13 -2.95
C ALA A 115 -6.08 8.72 -3.88
N ALA A 116 -5.36 7.63 -3.55
CA ALA A 116 -4.21 7.18 -4.31
C ALA A 116 -4.58 6.37 -5.56
N LEU A 117 -5.72 5.69 -5.54
CA LEU A 117 -6.07 4.77 -6.63
C LEU A 117 -6.00 5.40 -8.02
N PRO A 118 -6.50 6.65 -8.26
CA PRO A 118 -6.34 7.27 -9.57
C PRO A 118 -4.93 7.76 -9.87
N LEU A 119 -4.02 7.78 -8.91
CA LEU A 119 -2.67 8.34 -9.05
C LEU A 119 -1.58 7.28 -9.22
N VAL A 120 -1.85 6.03 -8.86
CA VAL A 120 -0.82 4.99 -8.83
C VAL A 120 -0.76 4.21 -10.14
N ASP A 121 0.38 3.54 -10.34
CA ASP A 121 0.68 2.78 -11.56
C ASP A 121 0.38 1.30 -11.42
N ARG A 122 0.41 0.78 -10.19
CA ARG A 122 0.33 -0.66 -9.91
C ARG A 122 -0.34 -0.92 -8.57
N LEU A 123 -0.99 -2.07 -8.45
CA LEU A 123 -1.57 -2.53 -7.18
C LEU A 123 -0.96 -3.88 -6.81
N HIS A 124 -0.52 -3.99 -5.56
CA HIS A 124 -0.16 -5.26 -4.95
C HIS A 124 -1.25 -5.58 -3.92
N ILE A 125 -2.14 -6.49 -4.25
CA ILE A 125 -3.30 -6.79 -3.42
C ILE A 125 -3.22 -8.23 -2.93
N THR A 126 -3.26 -8.40 -1.61
CA THR A 126 -3.46 -9.70 -1.00
C THR A 126 -4.94 -9.87 -0.73
N HIS A 127 -5.58 -10.72 -1.51
CA HIS A 127 -6.99 -11.07 -1.32
C HIS A 127 -7.09 -12.09 -0.20
N VAL A 128 -7.75 -11.73 0.88
CA VAL A 128 -7.86 -12.57 2.08
C VAL A 128 -9.13 -13.40 2.00
N ALA A 129 -9.01 -14.71 2.20
CA ALA A 129 -10.14 -15.65 2.16
C ALA A 129 -10.95 -15.55 3.47
N ALA A 130 -11.56 -14.40 3.70
CA ALA A 130 -12.35 -14.10 4.89
C ALA A 130 -13.35 -12.98 4.59
N GLU A 131 -14.41 -12.91 5.39
CA GLU A 131 -15.41 -11.85 5.31
C GLU A 131 -15.66 -11.29 6.70
N PRO A 132 -14.66 -10.61 7.30
CA PRO A 132 -14.77 -10.07 8.65
C PRO A 132 -15.72 -8.87 8.68
N GLU A 133 -16.21 -8.56 9.88
CA GLU A 133 -16.82 -7.27 10.12
C GLU A 133 -15.74 -6.20 10.24
N GLY A 134 -16.04 -5.00 9.80
CA GLY A 134 -15.09 -3.90 9.89
C GLY A 134 -15.70 -2.59 9.41
N ASP A 135 -14.95 -1.52 9.66
CA ASP A 135 -15.40 -0.15 9.40
C ASP A 135 -14.66 0.51 8.23
N THR A 136 -13.60 -0.12 7.72
CA THR A 136 -12.78 0.47 6.67
C THR A 136 -12.73 -0.48 5.48
N ARG A 137 -12.98 0.07 4.29
CA ARG A 137 -13.01 -0.70 3.04
C ARG A 137 -11.97 -0.18 2.06
N PHE A 138 -11.45 -1.10 1.24
CA PHE A 138 -10.66 -0.75 0.06
C PHE A 138 -11.61 -0.31 -1.05
N PRO A 139 -11.24 0.71 -1.86
CA PRO A 139 -12.06 1.10 -3.00
C PRO A 139 -12.16 -0.04 -4.03
N ALA A 140 -13.28 -0.09 -4.75
CA ALA A 140 -13.49 -1.12 -5.75
C ALA A 140 -12.42 -1.06 -6.85
N ILE A 141 -11.88 -2.22 -7.20
CA ILE A 141 -10.92 -2.36 -8.30
C ILE A 141 -11.71 -2.62 -9.57
N ASP A 142 -11.83 -1.60 -10.42
CA ASP A 142 -12.58 -1.69 -11.68
C ASP A 142 -11.80 -2.54 -12.69
N PRO A 143 -12.34 -3.68 -13.12
CA PRO A 143 -11.66 -4.54 -14.10
C PRO A 143 -11.50 -3.91 -15.49
N ALA A 144 -12.24 -2.84 -15.79
CA ALA A 144 -12.01 -2.05 -17.00
C ALA A 144 -10.78 -1.15 -16.91
N ALA A 145 -10.37 -0.80 -15.70
CA ALA A 145 -9.23 0.10 -15.46
C ALA A 145 -7.96 -0.66 -15.06
N TRP A 146 -8.11 -1.84 -14.46
CA TRP A 146 -6.99 -2.60 -13.88
C TRP A 146 -7.00 -4.03 -14.39
N VAL A 147 -5.83 -4.52 -14.82
CA VAL A 147 -5.64 -5.88 -15.31
C VAL A 147 -4.75 -6.65 -14.36
N ARG A 148 -5.19 -7.82 -13.93
CA ARG A 148 -4.37 -8.72 -13.12
C ARG A 148 -3.28 -9.32 -14.00
N VAL A 149 -2.02 -9.01 -13.69
CA VAL A 149 -0.86 -9.45 -14.48
C VAL A 149 -0.08 -10.57 -13.80
N ALA A 150 -0.30 -10.81 -12.52
CA ALA A 150 0.35 -11.90 -11.78
C ALA A 150 -0.51 -12.29 -10.59
N GLU A 151 -0.44 -13.55 -10.18
CA GLU A 151 -1.12 -14.03 -8.97
C GLU A 151 -0.39 -15.23 -8.39
N GLU A 152 -0.54 -15.40 -7.09
CA GLU A 152 0.03 -16.53 -6.35
C GLU A 152 -0.92 -16.93 -5.22
N HIS A 153 -1.40 -18.16 -5.22
CA HIS A 153 -2.19 -18.72 -4.12
C HIS A 153 -1.27 -19.08 -2.96
N VAL A 154 -1.59 -18.61 -1.77
CA VAL A 154 -0.79 -18.81 -0.56
C VAL A 154 -1.65 -19.48 0.50
N PRO A 155 -1.41 -20.76 0.80
CA PRO A 155 -2.17 -21.44 1.86
C PRO A 155 -1.85 -20.81 3.22
N ALA A 156 -2.79 -20.90 4.16
CA ALA A 156 -2.59 -20.39 5.51
C ALA A 156 -1.48 -21.17 6.19
N GLY A 157 -0.44 -20.47 6.65
CA GLY A 157 0.58 -21.00 7.52
C GLY A 157 0.10 -21.05 8.96
N GLU A 158 0.98 -21.47 9.87
CA GLU A 158 0.63 -21.64 11.30
C GLU A 158 0.15 -20.35 11.97
N ARG A 159 0.63 -19.20 11.50
CA ARG A 159 0.31 -17.89 12.08
C ARG A 159 -0.58 -17.06 11.16
N ASP A 160 -1.29 -17.72 10.26
CA ASP A 160 -2.21 -17.06 9.35
C ASP A 160 -3.64 -17.46 9.68
N THR A 161 -4.53 -16.50 9.85
CA THR A 161 -5.93 -16.77 10.13
C THR A 161 -6.73 -17.15 8.89
N ALA A 162 -6.17 -16.98 7.69
CA ALA A 162 -6.82 -17.31 6.43
C ALA A 162 -5.79 -17.57 5.33
N ALA A 163 -6.19 -18.31 4.31
CA ALA A 163 -5.44 -18.39 3.06
C ALA A 163 -5.56 -17.08 2.29
N THR A 164 -4.62 -16.82 1.40
CA THR A 164 -4.59 -15.58 0.63
C THR A 164 -4.30 -15.85 -0.84
N LEU A 165 -4.71 -14.90 -1.68
CA LEU A 165 -4.30 -14.82 -3.08
C LEU A 165 -3.57 -13.48 -3.26
N TYR A 166 -2.28 -13.52 -3.47
CA TYR A 166 -1.52 -12.33 -3.79
C TYR A 166 -1.63 -12.04 -5.29
N ALA A 167 -2.04 -10.84 -5.65
CA ALA A 167 -2.24 -10.45 -7.05
C ALA A 167 -1.60 -9.09 -7.32
N VAL A 168 -1.04 -8.96 -8.51
CA VAL A 168 -0.50 -7.69 -9.00
C VAL A 168 -1.37 -7.22 -10.15
N TYR A 169 -1.77 -5.95 -10.08
CA TYR A 169 -2.59 -5.30 -11.11
C TYR A 169 -1.82 -4.14 -11.72
N GLU A 170 -1.98 -3.97 -13.03
CA GLU A 170 -1.48 -2.83 -13.75
C GLU A 170 -2.62 -2.15 -14.49
N ARG A 171 -2.43 -0.87 -14.84
CA ARG A 171 -3.46 -0.15 -15.59
C ARG A 171 -3.69 -0.85 -16.93
N ALA A 172 -4.96 -0.93 -17.35
CA ALA A 172 -5.35 -1.65 -18.55
C ALA A 172 -4.55 -1.21 -19.80
N GLY A 173 -4.30 0.09 -19.95
CA GLY A 173 -3.51 0.61 -21.05
C GLY A 173 -2.05 0.17 -21.00
N ASP A 174 -1.45 0.15 -19.83
CA ASP A 174 -0.05 -0.24 -19.63
C ASP A 174 0.13 -1.75 -19.85
N ALA A 175 -0.81 -2.54 -19.36
CA ALA A 175 -0.77 -4.01 -19.53
C ALA A 175 -0.89 -4.40 -21.01
N ALA A 176 -1.71 -3.69 -21.79
CA ALA A 176 -1.92 -3.97 -23.21
C ALA A 176 -0.70 -3.61 -24.08
N SER A 177 0.20 -2.76 -23.58
CA SER A 177 1.39 -2.33 -24.33
C SER A 177 2.61 -3.23 -24.13
N ARG A 178 2.47 -4.34 -23.42
CA ARG A 178 3.57 -5.30 -23.15
C ARG A 178 3.57 -6.48 -24.07
#